data_6d2058e85916f4cfc07197b244e041f9
#
_entry.id   6d2058e85916f4cfc07197b244e041f9
#
_cell.length_a   1.000
_cell.length_b   1.000
_cell.length_c   1.000
_cell.angle_alpha   90.00
_cell.angle_beta   90.00
_cell.angle_gamma   90.00
#
_symmetry.space_group_name_H-M   'P 1'
#
loop_
_entity.id
_entity.type
_entity.pdbx_description
1 polymer ?
#
loop_
_entity_poly.entity_id
_entity_poly.type
_entity_poly.pdbx_seq_one_letter_code
_entity_poly.pdbx_strand_id
1 'polypeptide(L)'
;MKRILLTFMVLVAGLSVIAPDINAQGKSRASTRQERMEQWHKDMAAFRARTEQTHELHQLADSIAGVQATAAIRNQDFVLEVDQVTFRSGMTTFVNTNTNFVSVKGKRAVVQISPSNFASGPNGVGGVTVQGMITSPEMKVDSRGRITYSFNVMGIGINAQVEIYMFPGTNSATATIYPNFNSNTIWLEGNIVPYENSDVIEGATL
;
A
#
# COMPACT_ATOMS: atom_id res chain seq x y z
N MET A 1 -20.38 -83.28 29.06
CA MET A 1 -19.30 -82.29 28.98
C MET A 1 -18.48 -82.69 27.76
N LYS A 2 -18.72 -82.09 26.64
CA LYS A 2 -18.21 -82.47 25.31
C LYS A 2 -16.94 -81.70 25.00
N ARG A 3 -15.86 -82.40 24.77
CA ARG A 3 -14.58 -81.89 24.26
C ARG A 3 -14.68 -81.75 22.75
N ILE A 4 -14.51 -80.55 22.22
CA ILE A 4 -14.42 -80.26 20.80
C ILE A 4 -12.97 -80.14 20.45
N LEU A 5 -12.50 -81.06 19.64
CA LEU A 5 -11.14 -81.10 19.07
C LEU A 5 -11.20 -80.23 17.79
N LEU A 6 -10.46 -79.13 17.77
CA LEU A 6 -10.32 -78.28 16.60
C LEU A 6 -9.02 -78.65 15.88
N THR A 7 -9.17 -79.27 14.71
CA THR A 7 -8.08 -79.68 13.81
C THR A 7 -7.54 -78.45 13.08
N PHE A 8 -6.30 -78.08 13.30
CA PHE A 8 -5.61 -77.05 12.52
C PHE A 8 -5.16 -77.63 11.19
N MET A 9 -5.76 -77.21 10.08
CA MET A 9 -5.34 -77.51 8.74
C MET A 9 -4.37 -76.41 8.28
N VAL A 10 -3.04 -76.76 8.22
CA VAL A 10 -1.99 -75.86 7.68
C VAL A 10 -2.08 -75.91 6.18
N LEU A 11 -2.53 -74.81 5.58
CA LEU A 11 -2.52 -74.61 4.14
C LEU A 11 -1.20 -73.92 3.76
N VAL A 12 -0.25 -74.67 3.23
CA VAL A 12 0.97 -74.14 2.64
C VAL A 12 0.58 -73.54 1.27
N ALA A 13 0.31 -72.26 1.25
CA ALA A 13 0.22 -71.51 0.01
C ALA A 13 1.62 -71.19 -0.46
N GLY A 14 2.00 -71.72 -1.63
CA GLY A 14 3.27 -71.42 -2.28
C GLY A 14 3.42 -69.96 -2.61
N LEU A 15 4.37 -69.29 -2.01
CA LEU A 15 4.79 -67.95 -2.41
C LEU A 15 5.52 -68.05 -3.75
N SER A 16 4.82 -67.82 -4.85
CA SER A 16 5.48 -67.44 -6.10
C SER A 16 6.02 -66.04 -5.93
N VAL A 17 7.32 -65.92 -5.74
CA VAL A 17 8.04 -64.62 -5.79
C VAL A 17 7.99 -64.15 -7.24
N ILE A 18 7.02 -63.29 -7.53
CA ILE A 18 6.99 -62.52 -8.78
C ILE A 18 8.09 -61.47 -8.61
N ALA A 19 9.21 -61.67 -9.31
CA ALA A 19 10.26 -60.66 -9.36
C ALA A 19 9.65 -59.38 -10.01
N PRO A 20 9.78 -58.21 -9.37
CA PRO A 20 9.22 -56.99 -9.94
C PRO A 20 9.96 -56.67 -11.23
N ASP A 21 9.20 -56.50 -12.32
CA ASP A 21 9.71 -56.14 -13.62
C ASP A 21 10.35 -54.74 -13.53
N ILE A 22 11.68 -54.68 -13.57
CA ILE A 22 12.48 -53.46 -13.46
C ILE A 22 12.09 -52.44 -14.57
N ASN A 23 11.62 -52.93 -15.71
CA ASN A 23 11.11 -52.12 -16.80
C ASN A 23 9.75 -51.46 -16.48
N ALA A 24 8.89 -52.09 -15.70
CA ALA A 24 7.63 -51.54 -15.28
C ALA A 24 7.83 -50.40 -14.29
N GLN A 25 8.80 -50.49 -13.37
CA GLN A 25 9.16 -49.43 -12.44
C GLN A 25 9.75 -48.19 -13.15
N GLY A 26 10.54 -48.40 -14.22
CA GLY A 26 11.08 -47.30 -15.04
C GLY A 26 9.98 -46.52 -15.76
N LYS A 27 9.02 -47.21 -16.37
CA LYS A 27 7.86 -46.60 -17.04
C LYS A 27 6.94 -45.89 -16.06
N SER A 28 6.65 -46.46 -14.91
CA SER A 28 5.83 -45.83 -13.84
C SER A 28 6.46 -44.53 -13.30
N ARG A 29 7.77 -44.52 -13.06
CA ARG A 29 8.51 -43.34 -12.64
C ARG A 29 8.58 -42.23 -13.69
N ALA A 30 8.72 -42.62 -14.96
CA ALA A 30 8.75 -41.68 -16.09
C ALA A 30 7.36 -41.02 -16.29
N SER A 31 6.28 -41.81 -16.29
CA SER A 31 4.92 -41.29 -16.37
C SER A 31 4.58 -40.35 -15.22
N THR A 32 4.89 -40.72 -13.99
CA THR A 32 4.69 -39.87 -12.83
C THR A 32 5.49 -38.55 -12.87
N ARG A 33 6.67 -38.57 -13.50
CA ARG A 33 7.47 -37.36 -13.70
C ARG A 33 6.83 -36.45 -14.76
N GLN A 34 6.33 -37.00 -15.83
CA GLN A 34 5.62 -36.24 -16.87
C GLN A 34 4.34 -35.62 -16.32
N GLU A 35 3.52 -36.38 -15.61
CA GLU A 35 2.31 -35.88 -14.96
C GLU A 35 2.57 -34.71 -14.02
N ARG A 36 3.66 -34.80 -13.20
CA ARG A 36 4.06 -33.70 -12.33
C ARG A 36 4.53 -32.46 -13.11
N MET A 37 5.23 -32.67 -14.23
CA MET A 37 5.65 -31.55 -15.08
C MET A 37 4.45 -30.88 -15.74
N GLU A 38 3.48 -31.64 -16.24
CA GLU A 38 2.25 -31.11 -16.81
C GLU A 38 1.43 -30.34 -15.77
N GLN A 39 1.31 -30.92 -14.55
CA GLN A 39 0.64 -30.22 -13.46
C GLN A 39 1.35 -28.91 -13.09
N TRP A 40 2.68 -28.94 -12.98
CA TRP A 40 3.46 -27.74 -12.73
C TRP A 40 3.26 -26.66 -13.82
N HIS A 41 3.22 -27.05 -15.11
CA HIS A 41 2.92 -26.12 -16.20
C HIS A 41 1.53 -25.51 -16.10
N LYS A 42 0.52 -26.31 -15.74
CA LYS A 42 -0.84 -25.82 -15.51
C LYS A 42 -0.90 -24.86 -14.33
N ASP A 43 -0.25 -25.21 -13.22
CA ASP A 43 -0.23 -24.36 -12.02
C ASP A 43 0.49 -23.03 -12.28
N MET A 44 1.60 -23.08 -13.04
CA MET A 44 2.34 -21.88 -13.45
C MET A 44 1.54 -21.01 -14.41
N ALA A 45 0.80 -21.61 -15.35
CA ALA A 45 -0.08 -20.87 -16.25
C ALA A 45 -1.23 -20.18 -15.47
N ALA A 46 -1.85 -20.92 -14.55
CA ALA A 46 -2.89 -20.37 -13.69
C ALA A 46 -2.37 -19.25 -12.77
N PHE A 47 -1.15 -19.41 -12.23
CA PHE A 47 -0.50 -18.37 -11.43
C PHE A 47 -0.25 -17.10 -12.25
N ARG A 48 0.30 -17.22 -13.47
CA ARG A 48 0.54 -16.08 -14.37
C ARG A 48 -0.76 -15.35 -14.71
N ALA A 49 -1.80 -16.11 -15.08
CA ALA A 49 -3.11 -15.51 -15.39
C ALA A 49 -3.71 -14.73 -14.21
N ARG A 50 -3.60 -15.27 -12.98
CA ARG A 50 -4.05 -14.55 -11.76
C ARG A 50 -3.23 -13.29 -11.51
N THR A 51 -1.90 -13.36 -11.69
CA THR A 51 -1.01 -12.21 -11.49
C THR A 51 -1.32 -11.11 -12.50
N GLU A 52 -1.54 -11.47 -13.76
CA GLU A 52 -1.90 -10.52 -14.81
C GLU A 52 -3.23 -9.84 -14.54
N GLN A 53 -4.26 -10.63 -14.19
CA GLN A 53 -5.56 -10.09 -13.80
C GLN A 53 -5.48 -9.16 -12.58
N THR A 54 -4.70 -9.52 -11.57
CA THR A 54 -4.48 -8.68 -10.39
C THR A 54 -3.80 -7.36 -10.77
N HIS A 55 -2.81 -7.42 -11.65
CA HIS A 55 -2.10 -6.23 -12.14
C HIS A 55 -3.03 -5.28 -12.90
N GLU A 56 -3.89 -5.82 -13.78
CA GLU A 56 -4.89 -5.01 -14.49
C GLU A 56 -5.88 -4.33 -13.53
N LEU A 57 -6.36 -5.07 -12.51
CA LEU A 57 -7.25 -4.51 -11.49
C LEU A 57 -6.58 -3.38 -10.70
N HIS A 58 -5.31 -3.55 -10.33
CA HIS A 58 -4.56 -2.48 -9.66
C HIS A 58 -4.39 -1.25 -10.55
N GLN A 59 -4.04 -1.42 -11.81
CA GLN A 59 -3.93 -0.29 -12.74
C GLN A 59 -5.25 0.47 -12.92
N LEU A 60 -6.37 -0.24 -12.99
CA LEU A 60 -7.70 0.38 -13.06
C LEU A 60 -8.02 1.14 -11.77
N ALA A 61 -7.74 0.54 -10.60
CA ALA A 61 -7.95 1.19 -9.31
C ALA A 61 -7.11 2.48 -9.19
N ASP A 62 -5.83 2.42 -9.54
CA ASP A 62 -4.93 3.57 -9.53
C ASP A 62 -5.42 4.69 -10.47
N SER A 63 -5.89 4.32 -11.66
CA SER A 63 -6.44 5.27 -12.62
C SER A 63 -7.70 5.97 -12.10
N ILE A 64 -8.62 5.22 -11.48
CA ILE A 64 -9.82 5.79 -10.86
C ILE A 64 -9.43 6.71 -9.71
N ALA A 65 -8.53 6.27 -8.83
CA ALA A 65 -8.03 7.07 -7.71
C ALA A 65 -7.36 8.37 -8.21
N GLY A 66 -6.58 8.31 -9.30
CA GLY A 66 -5.96 9.48 -9.93
C GLY A 66 -6.97 10.49 -10.46
N VAL A 67 -8.07 10.02 -11.08
CA VAL A 67 -9.16 10.90 -11.54
C VAL A 67 -9.86 11.58 -10.36
N GLN A 68 -10.17 10.82 -9.31
CA GLN A 68 -10.80 11.33 -8.09
C GLN A 68 -9.90 12.36 -7.38
N ALA A 69 -8.59 12.05 -7.23
CA ALA A 69 -7.61 12.97 -6.64
C ALA A 69 -7.47 14.26 -7.47
N THR A 70 -7.45 14.15 -8.80
CA THR A 70 -7.41 15.34 -9.69
C THR A 70 -8.63 16.23 -9.48
N ALA A 71 -9.82 15.66 -9.40
CA ALA A 71 -11.05 16.40 -9.16
C ALA A 71 -11.04 17.04 -7.76
N ALA A 72 -10.58 16.33 -6.75
CA ALA A 72 -10.47 16.81 -5.37
C ALA A 72 -9.51 18.01 -5.25
N ILE A 73 -8.33 17.95 -5.91
CA ILE A 73 -7.39 19.09 -5.96
C ILE A 73 -8.04 20.30 -6.63
N ARG A 74 -8.71 20.12 -7.76
CA ARG A 74 -9.39 21.22 -8.49
C ARG A 74 -10.48 21.89 -7.65
N ASN A 75 -11.19 21.10 -6.86
CA ASN A 75 -12.24 21.57 -5.96
C ASN A 75 -11.70 22.14 -4.64
N GLN A 76 -10.39 22.04 -4.40
CA GLN A 76 -9.76 22.40 -3.11
C GLN A 76 -10.43 21.66 -1.92
N ASP A 77 -10.69 20.37 -2.11
CA ASP A 77 -11.36 19.52 -1.13
C ASP A 77 -10.70 18.12 -1.10
N PHE A 78 -9.48 18.06 -0.55
CA PHE A 78 -8.65 16.86 -0.56
C PHE A 78 -7.80 16.73 0.70
N VAL A 79 -7.30 15.52 0.91
CA VAL A 79 -6.26 15.19 1.89
C VAL A 79 -5.13 14.45 1.19
N LEU A 80 -3.89 14.88 1.41
CA LEU A 80 -2.71 14.08 1.17
C LEU A 80 -2.45 13.28 2.46
N GLU A 81 -2.76 12.01 2.46
CA GLU A 81 -2.46 11.05 3.51
C GLU A 81 -1.01 10.60 3.39
N VAL A 82 -0.19 10.98 4.38
CA VAL A 82 1.25 10.81 4.35
C VAL A 82 1.65 9.51 5.02
N ASP A 83 2.37 8.67 4.32
CA ASP A 83 2.94 7.41 4.83
C ASP A 83 4.45 7.48 5.07
N GLN A 84 5.14 8.50 4.48
CA GLN A 84 6.57 8.70 4.63
C GLN A 84 6.93 10.18 4.77
N VAL A 85 7.80 10.48 5.74
CA VAL A 85 8.33 11.81 6.00
C VAL A 85 9.84 11.78 5.90
N THR A 86 10.41 12.69 5.10
CA THR A 86 11.85 12.90 5.00
C THR A 86 12.20 14.28 5.52
N PHE A 87 13.12 14.34 6.47
CA PHE A 87 13.62 15.57 7.07
C PHE A 87 14.86 16.09 6.34
N ARG A 88 15.17 17.37 6.52
CA ARG A 88 16.35 18.01 5.93
C ARG A 88 17.68 17.30 6.25
N SER A 89 17.76 16.61 7.37
CA SER A 89 18.93 15.78 7.73
C SER A 89 19.12 14.56 6.82
N GLY A 90 18.18 14.27 5.92
CA GLY A 90 18.13 13.05 5.11
C GLY A 90 17.51 11.85 5.86
N MET A 91 17.09 12.03 7.10
CA MET A 91 16.39 10.99 7.84
C MET A 91 14.98 10.83 7.29
N THR A 92 14.65 9.61 6.86
CA THR A 92 13.32 9.21 6.39
C THR A 92 12.67 8.28 7.42
N THR A 93 11.39 8.47 7.67
CA THR A 93 10.61 7.62 8.58
C THR A 93 9.24 7.35 7.99
N PHE A 94 8.75 6.11 8.17
CA PHE A 94 7.36 5.76 7.89
C PHE A 94 6.48 6.23 9.04
N VAL A 95 5.31 6.73 8.70
CA VAL A 95 4.39 7.35 9.64
C VAL A 95 2.96 6.82 9.45
N ASN A 96 2.09 7.07 10.44
CA ASN A 96 0.68 6.71 10.33
C ASN A 96 -0.07 7.78 9.53
N THR A 97 -0.76 7.37 8.47
CA THR A 97 -1.51 8.26 7.57
C THR A 97 -2.63 9.02 8.27
N ASN A 98 -3.24 8.46 9.32
CA ASN A 98 -4.33 9.12 10.04
C ASN A 98 -3.89 10.35 10.85
N THR A 99 -2.60 10.43 11.20
CA THR A 99 -2.04 11.52 12.00
C THR A 99 -0.99 12.35 11.28
N ASN A 100 -0.63 11.97 10.05
CA ASN A 100 0.32 12.69 9.21
C ASN A 100 -0.34 12.99 7.87
N PHE A 101 -0.63 14.25 7.62
CA PHE A 101 -1.37 14.65 6.44
C PHE A 101 -1.23 16.13 6.11
N VAL A 102 -1.58 16.46 4.87
CA VAL A 102 -1.87 17.81 4.42
C VAL A 102 -3.31 17.83 3.93
N SER A 103 -4.18 18.53 4.62
CA SER A 103 -5.58 18.68 4.18
C SER A 103 -5.87 20.08 3.66
N VAL A 104 -6.73 20.12 2.64
CA VAL A 104 -7.26 21.35 2.05
C VAL A 104 -8.77 21.22 2.00
N LYS A 105 -9.47 22.17 2.57
CA LYS A 105 -10.94 22.29 2.50
C LYS A 105 -11.36 23.72 2.22
N GLY A 106 -11.62 24.01 0.95
CA GLY A 106 -11.87 25.36 0.48
C GLY A 106 -10.68 26.28 0.76
N LYS A 107 -10.85 27.28 1.60
CA LYS A 107 -9.79 28.24 1.96
C LYS A 107 -8.99 27.86 3.21
N ARG A 108 -9.28 26.72 3.84
CA ARG A 108 -8.58 26.24 5.03
C ARG A 108 -7.61 25.14 4.64
N ALA A 109 -6.41 25.18 5.19
CA ALA A 109 -5.48 24.07 5.14
C ALA A 109 -4.98 23.67 6.53
N VAL A 110 -4.70 22.39 6.70
CA VAL A 110 -4.03 21.84 7.87
C VAL A 110 -2.85 21.02 7.42
N VAL A 111 -1.71 21.27 8.03
CA VAL A 111 -0.48 20.47 7.86
C VAL A 111 -0.19 19.86 9.22
N GLN A 112 -0.26 18.55 9.32
CA GLN A 112 0.03 17.83 10.54
C GLN A 112 1.10 16.78 10.30
N ILE A 113 2.15 16.85 11.13
CA ILE A 113 3.27 15.90 11.10
C ILE A 113 3.50 15.43 12.52
N SER A 114 3.19 14.16 12.77
CA SER A 114 3.26 13.50 14.07
C SER A 114 3.99 12.16 13.93
N PRO A 115 5.33 12.16 13.82
CA PRO A 115 6.08 10.92 13.79
C PRO A 115 5.85 10.11 15.07
N SER A 116 5.71 8.80 14.94
CA SER A 116 5.37 7.87 16.04
C SER A 116 6.35 7.85 17.22
N ASN A 117 7.50 8.50 17.07
CA ASN A 117 8.54 8.65 18.11
C ASN A 117 8.34 9.86 19.02
N PHE A 118 7.34 10.69 18.74
CA PHE A 118 7.02 11.83 19.59
C PHE A 118 5.97 11.45 20.62
N ALA A 119 6.22 11.73 21.88
CA ALA A 119 5.22 11.65 22.94
C ALA A 119 4.03 12.56 22.59
N SER A 120 2.83 12.19 23.00
CA SER A 120 1.65 13.03 22.83
C SER A 120 1.94 14.43 23.36
N GLY A 121 1.96 15.40 22.45
CA GLY A 121 2.22 16.79 22.76
C GLY A 121 0.94 17.54 23.18
N PRO A 122 1.02 18.84 23.41
CA PRO A 122 -0.14 19.67 23.74
C PRO A 122 -1.27 19.63 22.70
N ASN A 123 -0.96 19.29 21.45
CA ASN A 123 -1.95 19.09 20.36
C ASN A 123 -2.72 17.75 20.44
N GLY A 124 -2.43 16.89 21.43
CA GLY A 124 -3.11 15.61 21.65
C GLY A 124 -2.60 14.44 20.77
N VAL A 125 -1.90 14.71 19.67
CA VAL A 125 -1.39 13.68 18.74
C VAL A 125 0.14 13.62 18.70
N GLY A 126 0.82 14.57 19.33
CA GLY A 126 2.27 14.76 19.22
C GLY A 126 2.67 15.50 17.92
N GLY A 127 3.95 15.83 17.78
CA GLY A 127 4.45 16.53 16.61
C GLY A 127 3.96 17.98 16.46
N VAL A 128 3.72 18.40 15.21
CA VAL A 128 3.33 19.78 14.86
C VAL A 128 2.05 19.76 14.03
N THR A 129 1.07 20.57 14.44
CA THR A 129 -0.14 20.84 13.66
C THR A 129 -0.18 22.33 13.33
N VAL A 130 -0.19 22.66 12.04
CA VAL A 130 -0.33 24.02 11.51
C VAL A 130 -1.65 24.11 10.80
N GLN A 131 -2.52 25.00 11.27
CA GLN A 131 -3.77 25.31 10.63
C GLN A 131 -3.78 26.76 10.18
N GLY A 132 -4.26 27.02 8.98
CA GLY A 132 -4.31 28.38 8.47
C GLY A 132 -5.20 28.54 7.24
N MET A 133 -5.25 29.78 6.78
CA MET A 133 -5.92 30.10 5.52
C MET A 133 -4.96 29.94 4.35
N ILE A 134 -5.50 29.42 3.26
CA ILE A 134 -4.78 29.30 1.98
C ILE A 134 -4.74 30.66 1.30
N THR A 135 -3.57 31.02 0.84
CA THR A 135 -3.33 32.17 -0.02
C THR A 135 -2.56 31.79 -1.26
N SER A 136 -2.82 32.45 -2.39
CA SER A 136 -2.15 32.22 -3.69
C SER A 136 -2.16 30.75 -4.14
N PRO A 137 -3.32 30.06 -4.16
CA PRO A 137 -3.39 28.71 -4.69
C PRO A 137 -3.16 28.73 -6.20
N GLU A 138 -2.26 27.88 -6.68
CA GLU A 138 -1.97 27.72 -8.10
C GLU A 138 -1.92 26.23 -8.43
N MET A 139 -2.63 25.84 -9.49
CA MET A 139 -2.63 24.49 -10.06
C MET A 139 -2.07 24.51 -11.48
N LYS A 140 -1.06 23.71 -11.75
CA LYS A 140 -0.48 23.51 -13.07
C LYS A 140 -0.55 22.03 -13.45
N VAL A 141 -0.86 21.79 -14.72
CA VAL A 141 -0.83 20.44 -15.30
C VAL A 141 0.16 20.46 -16.46
N ASP A 142 1.18 19.62 -16.41
CA ASP A 142 2.16 19.55 -17.48
C ASP A 142 1.67 18.67 -18.64
N SER A 143 2.44 18.66 -19.74
CA SER A 143 2.12 17.89 -20.96
C SER A 143 2.12 16.36 -20.73
N ARG A 144 2.65 15.89 -19.63
CA ARG A 144 2.68 14.46 -19.22
C ARG A 144 1.54 14.12 -18.26
N GLY A 145 0.67 15.08 -17.92
CA GLY A 145 -0.44 14.90 -17.00
C GLY A 145 -0.05 14.97 -15.52
N ARG A 146 1.20 15.37 -15.19
CA ARG A 146 1.61 15.60 -13.81
C ARG A 146 0.99 16.89 -13.30
N ILE A 147 0.45 16.85 -12.09
CA ILE A 147 -0.18 18.00 -11.44
C ILE A 147 0.79 18.57 -10.41
N THR A 148 0.99 19.89 -10.47
CA THR A 148 1.64 20.66 -9.41
C THR A 148 0.59 21.56 -8.79
N TYR A 149 0.40 21.46 -7.49
CA TYR A 149 -0.50 22.34 -6.73
C TYR A 149 0.31 23.03 -5.63
N SER A 150 0.40 24.35 -5.70
CA SER A 150 1.16 25.15 -4.74
C SER A 150 0.27 26.20 -4.06
N PHE A 151 0.51 26.43 -2.78
CA PHE A 151 -0.20 27.43 -1.99
C PHE A 151 0.61 27.83 -0.75
N ASN A 152 0.25 28.95 -0.13
CA ASN A 152 0.77 29.34 1.16
C ASN A 152 -0.30 29.12 2.23
N VAL A 153 0.09 28.56 3.37
CA VAL A 153 -0.73 28.47 4.57
C VAL A 153 -0.34 29.59 5.51
N MET A 154 -1.30 30.45 5.85
CA MET A 154 -1.10 31.53 6.83
C MET A 154 -1.85 31.15 8.12
N GLY A 155 -1.12 30.69 9.13
CA GLY A 155 -1.62 30.35 10.45
C GLY A 155 -1.15 31.34 11.52
N ILE A 156 -1.63 31.13 12.75
CA ILE A 156 -1.19 31.92 13.91
C ILE A 156 0.26 31.54 14.24
N GLY A 157 1.21 32.47 14.02
CA GLY A 157 2.61 32.29 14.35
C GLY A 157 3.43 31.45 13.38
N ILE A 158 2.81 30.75 12.44
CA ILE A 158 3.47 29.88 11.46
C ILE A 158 2.89 30.13 10.06
N ASN A 159 3.79 30.44 9.13
CA ASN A 159 3.49 30.45 7.70
C ASN A 159 4.34 29.43 6.99
N ALA A 160 3.77 28.74 6.03
CA ALA A 160 4.50 27.77 5.21
C ALA A 160 4.03 27.83 3.75
N GLN A 161 4.97 27.67 2.84
CA GLN A 161 4.67 27.36 1.45
C GLN A 161 4.58 25.83 1.31
N VAL A 162 3.53 25.36 0.65
CA VAL A 162 3.31 23.95 0.36
C VAL A 162 3.28 23.77 -1.15
N GLU A 163 4.02 22.81 -1.63
CA GLU A 163 4.06 22.44 -3.05
C GLU A 163 3.84 20.94 -3.18
N ILE A 164 2.75 20.55 -3.85
CA ILE A 164 2.32 19.15 -4.02
C ILE A 164 2.50 18.76 -5.47
N TYR A 165 3.15 17.63 -5.70
CA TYR A 165 3.32 16.99 -7.00
C TYR A 165 2.57 15.67 -7.02
N MET A 166 1.55 15.53 -7.85
CA MET A 166 0.83 14.29 -8.07
C MET A 166 1.26 13.64 -9.38
N PHE A 167 1.54 12.35 -9.34
CA PHE A 167 1.96 11.57 -10.50
C PHE A 167 0.80 11.26 -11.43
N PRO A 168 1.02 11.24 -12.76
CA PRO A 168 -0.04 10.98 -13.72
C PRO A 168 -0.57 9.55 -13.61
N GLY A 169 -1.89 9.38 -13.72
CA GLY A 169 -2.55 8.07 -13.73
C GLY A 169 -2.66 7.38 -12.38
N THR A 170 -2.26 8.05 -11.30
CA THR A 170 -2.38 7.56 -9.92
C THR A 170 -2.80 8.69 -9.00
N ASN A 171 -3.12 8.38 -7.74
CA ASN A 171 -3.29 9.39 -6.68
C ASN A 171 -2.04 9.56 -5.81
N SER A 172 -0.93 8.91 -6.18
CA SER A 172 0.33 9.04 -5.46
C SER A 172 0.92 10.43 -5.64
N ALA A 173 1.39 11.04 -4.56
CA ALA A 173 1.89 12.40 -4.56
C ALA A 173 3.02 12.59 -3.55
N THR A 174 3.84 13.61 -3.83
CA THR A 174 4.82 14.15 -2.90
C THR A 174 4.47 15.58 -2.55
N ALA A 175 4.74 15.99 -1.32
CA ALA A 175 4.62 17.39 -0.93
C ALA A 175 5.91 17.89 -0.33
N THR A 176 6.29 19.12 -0.68
CA THR A 176 7.40 19.83 -0.05
C THR A 176 6.84 20.99 0.76
N ILE A 177 7.23 21.07 2.02
CA ILE A 177 6.82 22.12 2.94
C ILE A 177 8.02 23.00 3.25
N TYR A 178 7.89 24.29 3.02
CA TYR A 178 8.87 25.33 3.29
C TYR A 178 8.37 26.25 4.40
N PRO A 179 8.72 26.00 5.68
CA PRO A 179 8.36 26.89 6.78
C PRO A 179 9.10 28.23 6.70
N ASN A 180 8.43 29.35 6.94
CA ASN A 180 9.03 30.68 6.77
C ASN A 180 10.04 31.07 7.87
N PHE A 181 10.05 30.38 9.02
CA PHE A 181 10.87 30.80 10.18
C PHE A 181 12.00 29.84 10.55
N ASN A 182 12.03 28.65 9.95
CA ASN A 182 13.11 27.67 10.15
C ASN A 182 13.43 27.03 8.82
N SER A 183 14.63 27.13 8.34
CA SER A 183 15.09 26.56 7.04
C SER A 183 14.96 25.02 6.94
N ASN A 184 14.05 24.42 7.67
CA ASN A 184 13.83 22.97 7.75
C ASN A 184 12.74 22.55 6.77
N THR A 185 13.12 22.47 5.50
CA THR A 185 12.26 21.85 4.48
C THR A 185 11.95 20.41 4.87
N ILE A 186 10.70 20.01 4.68
CA ILE A 186 10.19 18.67 4.96
C ILE A 186 9.58 18.13 3.67
N TRP A 187 9.91 16.90 3.33
CA TRP A 187 9.34 16.19 2.19
C TRP A 187 8.40 15.10 2.71
N LEU A 188 7.22 15.06 2.13
CA LEU A 188 6.16 14.12 2.46
C LEU A 188 5.85 13.28 1.24
N GLU A 189 5.62 11.98 1.42
CA GLU A 189 5.15 11.07 0.38
C GLU A 189 3.87 10.40 0.85
N GLY A 190 2.92 10.17 -0.06
CA GLY A 190 1.64 9.55 0.27
C GLY A 190 0.64 9.58 -0.87
N ASN A 191 -0.64 9.49 -0.54
CA ASN A 191 -1.71 9.41 -1.52
C ASN A 191 -2.74 10.54 -1.31
N ILE A 192 -3.20 11.13 -2.41
CA ILE A 192 -4.27 12.12 -2.38
C ILE A 192 -5.62 11.42 -2.45
N VAL A 193 -6.50 11.75 -1.53
CA VAL A 193 -7.88 11.29 -1.49
C VAL A 193 -8.84 12.48 -1.36
N PRO A 194 -10.09 12.37 -1.84
CA PRO A 194 -11.13 13.34 -1.51
C PRO A 194 -11.30 13.48 0.00
N TYR A 195 -11.55 14.69 0.49
CA TYR A 195 -11.62 14.95 1.94
C TYR A 195 -12.68 14.08 2.65
N GLU A 196 -13.80 13.81 2.00
CA GLU A 196 -14.89 12.98 2.51
C GLU A 196 -14.52 11.49 2.68
N ASN A 197 -13.47 11.02 1.97
CA ASN A 197 -13.01 9.64 1.98
C ASN A 197 -11.81 9.42 2.92
N SER A 198 -11.39 10.47 3.65
CA SER A 198 -10.22 10.42 4.52
C SER A 198 -10.62 10.27 5.98
N ASP A 199 -9.90 9.40 6.69
CA ASP A 199 -10.09 9.10 8.11
C ASP A 199 -9.03 9.81 9.00
N VAL A 200 -8.53 10.97 8.58
CA VAL A 200 -7.49 11.70 9.32
C VAL A 200 -8.03 12.31 10.62
N ILE A 201 -7.19 12.28 11.64
CA ILE A 201 -7.47 12.80 12.97
C ILE A 201 -6.71 14.12 13.15
N GLU A 202 -7.43 15.21 13.14
CA GLU A 202 -6.86 16.54 13.36
C GLU A 202 -6.59 16.76 14.84
N GLY A 203 -5.33 17.02 15.20
CA GLY A 203 -4.96 17.44 16.55
C GLY A 203 -5.28 18.91 16.81
N ALA A 204 -5.31 19.28 18.07
CA ALA A 204 -5.50 20.67 18.45
C ALA A 204 -4.35 21.54 17.90
N THR A 205 -4.67 22.68 17.34
CA THR A 205 -3.69 23.72 16.98
C THR A 205 -3.19 24.42 18.22
N LEU A 206 -1.89 24.62 18.28
CA LEU A 206 -1.22 25.38 19.37
C LEU A 206 -1.33 26.87 19.14
#